data_353f3c7c6ff2ebdcf9f88454367d1bdc
#
_entry.id   353f3c7c6ff2ebdcf9f88454367d1bdc
#
_cell.length_a   1.000
_cell.length_b   1.000
_cell.length_c   1.000
_cell.angle_alpha   90.00
_cell.angle_beta   90.00
_cell.angle_gamma   90.00
#
_symmetry.space_group_name_H-M   'P 1'
#
loop_
_entity.id
_entity.type
_entity.pdbx_description
1 polymer ?
#
loop_
_entity_poly.entity_id
_entity_poly.type
_entity_poly.pdbx_seq_one_letter_code
_entity_poly.pdbx_strand_id
1 'polypeptide(L)'
;MTKKGIDIISERKVISIAQNNKKVALQLDQGDQVDSDLVMYATGRRPNTANLGLEEVGVKLSDKGAIIVDAYSNTAIDSIYAIGDATDRINLTPVALHEGMAVTQTLYEGTPTAVDYTNVPSAVFSQPPVCSVGMTESEARQQNDIDVYKSNFKPMLHTLSGRDERTMMKLIVARQSDK
;
A
#
# COMPACT_ATOMS: atom_id res chain seq x y z
N MET A 1 -10.58 13.99 7.57
CA MET A 1 -9.88 14.98 6.71
C MET A 1 -10.79 16.15 6.34
N THR A 2 -12.01 15.95 5.87
CA THR A 2 -12.98 17.02 5.56
C THR A 2 -13.21 18.03 6.68
N LYS A 3 -13.28 17.59 7.95
CA LYS A 3 -13.34 18.50 9.12
C LYS A 3 -12.11 19.40 9.29
N LYS A 4 -11.03 19.13 8.55
CA LYS A 4 -9.80 19.96 8.54
C LYS A 4 -9.72 20.86 7.29
N GLY A 5 -10.82 21.00 6.55
CA GLY A 5 -10.88 21.86 5.36
C GLY A 5 -10.26 21.23 4.11
N ILE A 6 -10.12 19.88 4.07
CA ILE A 6 -9.62 19.17 2.90
C ILE A 6 -10.83 18.67 2.10
N ASP A 7 -10.94 19.13 0.85
CA ASP A 7 -11.92 18.61 -0.08
C ASP A 7 -11.44 17.28 -0.66
N ILE A 8 -12.27 16.25 -0.58
CA ILE A 8 -11.96 14.92 -1.10
C ILE A 8 -12.89 14.65 -2.27
N ILE A 9 -12.31 14.54 -3.45
CA ILE A 9 -13.03 14.21 -4.69
C ILE A 9 -12.68 12.77 -5.04
N SER A 10 -13.59 11.85 -4.75
CA SER A 10 -13.42 10.41 -5.02
C SER A 10 -13.86 10.04 -6.43
N GLU A 11 -13.36 8.89 -6.93
CA GLU A 11 -13.78 8.32 -8.22
C GLU A 11 -13.58 9.26 -9.41
N ARG A 12 -12.50 10.04 -9.39
CA ARG A 12 -12.11 10.96 -10.46
C ARG A 12 -10.67 10.72 -10.89
N LYS A 13 -10.42 10.93 -12.17
CA LYS A 13 -9.07 10.90 -12.75
C LYS A 13 -8.75 12.29 -13.28
N VAL A 14 -7.51 12.72 -13.03
CA VAL A 14 -6.96 13.91 -13.70
C VAL A 14 -6.56 13.49 -15.10
N ILE A 15 -7.17 14.11 -16.11
CA ILE A 15 -6.94 13.82 -17.54
C ILE A 15 -5.97 14.81 -18.19
N SER A 16 -5.91 16.04 -17.68
CA SER A 16 -4.93 17.01 -18.13
C SER A 16 -4.62 18.04 -17.05
N ILE A 17 -3.45 18.63 -17.16
CA ILE A 17 -2.99 19.72 -16.31
C ILE A 17 -2.47 20.83 -17.21
N ALA A 18 -2.96 22.02 -17.01
CA ALA A 18 -2.54 23.20 -17.76
C ALA A 18 -2.17 24.33 -16.80
N GLN A 19 -1.09 25.03 -17.09
CA GLN A 19 -0.75 26.24 -16.36
C GLN A 19 -1.53 27.42 -16.97
N ASN A 20 -2.26 28.13 -16.13
CA ASN A 20 -3.01 29.30 -16.51
C ASN A 20 -2.56 30.48 -15.62
N ASN A 21 -1.71 31.34 -16.18
CA ASN A 21 -1.07 32.45 -15.46
C ASN A 21 -0.30 31.94 -14.21
N LYS A 22 -0.78 32.29 -13.00
CA LYS A 22 -0.17 31.91 -11.73
C LYS A 22 -0.80 30.65 -11.10
N LYS A 23 -1.83 30.07 -11.74
CA LYS A 23 -2.56 28.90 -11.25
C LYS A 23 -2.39 27.70 -12.16
N VAL A 24 -2.63 26.54 -11.61
CA VAL A 24 -2.63 25.26 -12.34
C VAL A 24 -4.06 24.75 -12.39
N ALA A 25 -4.58 24.58 -13.59
CA ALA A 25 -5.90 24.02 -13.84
C ALA A 25 -5.80 22.51 -14.09
N LEU A 26 -6.50 21.72 -13.27
CA LEU A 26 -6.61 20.26 -13.44
C LEU A 26 -7.98 19.96 -14.04
N GLN A 27 -7.99 19.32 -15.21
CA GLN A 27 -9.22 18.81 -15.81
C GLN A 27 -9.47 17.40 -15.34
N LEU A 28 -10.67 17.11 -14.83
CA LEU A 28 -11.11 15.81 -14.40
C LEU A 28 -11.93 15.10 -15.50
N ASP A 29 -12.01 13.77 -15.41
CA ASP A 29 -12.61 12.90 -16.43
C ASP A 29 -14.11 13.09 -16.65
N GLN A 30 -14.83 13.73 -15.74
CA GLN A 30 -16.27 14.00 -15.88
C GLN A 30 -16.58 15.48 -16.19
N GLY A 31 -15.60 16.23 -16.70
CA GLY A 31 -15.77 17.61 -17.14
C GLY A 31 -15.55 18.67 -16.06
N ASP A 32 -15.31 18.26 -14.82
CA ASP A 32 -15.01 19.19 -13.73
C ASP A 32 -13.59 19.73 -13.85
N GLN A 33 -13.37 20.97 -13.43
CA GLN A 33 -12.06 21.60 -13.33
C GLN A 33 -11.77 21.99 -11.89
N VAL A 34 -10.52 21.78 -11.47
CA VAL A 34 -10.01 22.22 -10.17
C VAL A 34 -8.82 23.14 -10.40
N ASP A 35 -8.89 24.35 -9.88
CA ASP A 35 -7.78 25.31 -9.92
C ASP A 35 -6.99 25.26 -8.61
N SER A 36 -5.66 25.23 -8.73
CA SER A 36 -4.76 25.17 -7.59
C SER A 36 -3.51 26.01 -7.80
N ASP A 37 -2.80 26.31 -6.75
CA ASP A 37 -1.50 27.00 -6.83
C ASP A 37 -0.37 26.00 -7.11
N LEU A 38 -0.50 24.77 -6.61
CA LEU A 38 0.45 23.68 -6.80
C LEU A 38 -0.29 22.35 -6.97
N VAL A 39 0.31 21.43 -7.71
CA VAL A 39 -0.16 20.07 -7.89
C VAL A 39 0.89 19.08 -7.42
N MET A 40 0.50 18.16 -6.55
CA MET A 40 1.36 17.08 -6.10
C MET A 40 0.82 15.74 -6.61
N TYR A 41 1.63 15.01 -7.36
CA TYR A 41 1.34 13.65 -7.75
C TYR A 41 1.83 12.67 -6.66
N ALA A 42 0.87 11.98 -6.04
CA ALA A 42 1.14 10.92 -5.06
C ALA A 42 0.39 9.63 -5.46
N THR A 43 0.40 9.30 -6.76
CA THR A 43 -0.45 8.29 -7.39
C THR A 43 0.14 6.88 -7.40
N GLY A 44 1.16 6.63 -6.58
CA GLY A 44 1.78 5.31 -6.42
C GLY A 44 3.27 5.30 -6.76
N ARG A 45 3.81 4.10 -6.88
CA ARG A 45 5.23 3.83 -7.13
C ARG A 45 5.35 2.82 -8.27
N ARG A 46 6.51 2.82 -8.92
CA ARG A 46 6.93 1.80 -9.87
C ARG A 46 8.27 1.25 -9.44
N PRO A 47 8.56 -0.04 -9.66
CA PRO A 47 9.89 -0.58 -9.48
C PRO A 47 10.94 0.21 -10.27
N ASN A 48 12.06 0.51 -9.65
CA ASN A 48 13.15 1.23 -10.33
C ASN A 48 14.14 0.23 -10.93
N THR A 49 13.72 -0.46 -11.96
CA THR A 49 14.43 -1.58 -12.62
C THR A 49 14.90 -1.23 -14.03
N ALA A 50 14.55 -0.05 -14.55
CA ALA A 50 14.94 0.36 -15.89
C ALA A 50 16.45 0.53 -16.02
N ASN A 51 16.99 0.12 -17.19
CA ASN A 51 18.42 0.27 -17.55
C ASN A 51 19.41 -0.47 -16.63
N LEU A 52 18.98 -1.55 -15.97
CA LEU A 52 19.83 -2.41 -15.16
C LEU A 52 20.39 -3.63 -15.94
N GLY A 53 20.08 -3.77 -17.23
CA GLY A 53 20.50 -4.91 -18.03
C GLY A 53 19.82 -6.24 -17.66
N LEU A 54 18.67 -6.18 -16.96
CA LEU A 54 18.00 -7.37 -16.41
C LEU A 54 17.49 -8.31 -17.51
N GLU A 55 16.89 -7.75 -18.56
CA GLU A 55 16.36 -8.52 -19.68
C GLU A 55 17.50 -9.14 -20.52
N GLU A 56 18.62 -8.43 -20.63
CA GLU A 56 19.81 -8.89 -21.35
C GLU A 56 20.42 -10.15 -20.72
N VAL A 57 20.34 -10.28 -19.39
CA VAL A 57 20.80 -11.47 -18.66
C VAL A 57 19.71 -12.52 -18.48
N GLY A 58 18.48 -12.28 -18.99
CA GLY A 58 17.38 -13.24 -18.97
C GLY A 58 16.46 -13.15 -17.75
N VAL A 59 16.59 -12.11 -16.92
CA VAL A 59 15.65 -11.84 -15.82
C VAL A 59 14.31 -11.36 -16.39
N LYS A 60 13.22 -11.95 -15.93
CA LYS A 60 11.87 -11.61 -16.39
C LYS A 60 11.30 -10.46 -15.60
N LEU A 61 10.65 -9.52 -16.30
CA LEU A 61 9.94 -8.40 -15.73
C LEU A 61 8.43 -8.52 -16.00
N SER A 62 7.63 -7.98 -15.09
CA SER A 62 6.19 -7.80 -15.29
C SER A 62 5.92 -6.58 -16.18
N ASP A 63 4.67 -6.40 -16.63
CA ASP A 63 4.24 -5.23 -17.42
C ASP A 63 4.46 -3.89 -16.68
N LYS A 64 4.59 -3.92 -15.35
CA LYS A 64 4.88 -2.76 -14.52
C LYS A 64 6.38 -2.55 -14.27
N GLY A 65 7.22 -3.44 -14.80
CA GLY A 65 8.66 -3.43 -14.61
C GLY A 65 9.13 -4.10 -13.31
N ALA A 66 8.27 -4.81 -12.58
CA ALA A 66 8.69 -5.55 -11.40
C ALA A 66 9.47 -6.82 -11.78
N ILE A 67 10.51 -7.14 -11.03
CA ILE A 67 11.27 -8.38 -11.19
C ILE A 67 10.40 -9.55 -10.75
N ILE A 68 10.18 -10.51 -11.64
CA ILE A 68 9.42 -11.73 -11.36
C ILE A 68 10.32 -12.71 -10.62
N VAL A 69 9.87 -13.14 -9.44
CA VAL A 69 10.56 -14.09 -8.57
C VAL A 69 9.62 -15.21 -8.11
N ASP A 70 10.21 -16.32 -7.71
CA ASP A 70 9.51 -17.44 -7.06
C ASP A 70 9.24 -17.18 -5.57
N ALA A 71 8.77 -18.21 -4.85
CA ALA A 71 8.48 -18.15 -3.42
C ALA A 71 9.74 -17.90 -2.54
N TYR A 72 10.92 -18.18 -3.06
CA TYR A 72 12.21 -18.03 -2.38
C TYR A 72 12.97 -16.78 -2.84
N SER A 73 12.28 -15.87 -3.55
CA SER A 73 12.84 -14.64 -4.10
C SER A 73 13.90 -14.86 -5.19
N ASN A 74 13.98 -16.05 -5.79
CA ASN A 74 14.87 -16.33 -6.90
C ASN A 74 14.21 -15.89 -8.24
N THR A 75 15.00 -15.33 -9.15
CA THR A 75 14.55 -14.96 -10.49
C THR A 75 14.59 -16.17 -11.42
N ALA A 76 14.35 -15.96 -12.73
CA ALA A 76 14.57 -16.99 -13.74
C ALA A 76 16.05 -17.37 -13.93
N ILE A 77 16.97 -16.66 -13.29
CA ILE A 77 18.42 -16.89 -13.31
C ILE A 77 18.86 -17.33 -11.93
N ASP A 78 19.38 -18.52 -11.79
CA ASP A 78 19.71 -19.19 -10.51
C ASP A 78 20.59 -18.37 -9.56
N SER A 79 21.47 -17.52 -10.12
CA SER A 79 22.40 -16.68 -9.32
C SER A 79 21.84 -15.29 -8.98
N ILE A 80 20.60 -14.97 -9.42
CA ILE A 80 20.02 -13.64 -9.22
C ILE A 80 18.75 -13.74 -8.39
N TYR A 81 18.75 -13.01 -7.29
CA TYR A 81 17.62 -12.88 -6.36
C TYR A 81 17.13 -11.42 -6.35
N ALA A 82 15.84 -11.22 -6.09
CA ALA A 82 15.29 -9.88 -5.93
C ALA A 82 14.29 -9.84 -4.77
N ILE A 83 14.34 -8.75 -4.01
CA ILE A 83 13.51 -8.51 -2.82
C ILE A 83 12.97 -7.08 -2.81
N GLY A 84 12.03 -6.81 -1.93
CA GLY A 84 11.48 -5.48 -1.67
C GLY A 84 10.76 -4.87 -2.86
N ASP A 85 10.80 -3.56 -2.96
CA ASP A 85 10.05 -2.76 -3.93
C ASP A 85 10.36 -3.14 -5.39
N ALA A 86 11.52 -3.73 -5.66
CA ALA A 86 11.90 -4.20 -6.99
C ALA A 86 10.99 -5.33 -7.49
N THR A 87 10.37 -6.09 -6.59
CA THR A 87 9.46 -7.20 -6.90
C THR A 87 7.98 -6.79 -6.88
N ASP A 88 7.65 -5.59 -6.41
CA ASP A 88 6.29 -5.00 -6.31
C ASP A 88 5.24 -5.92 -5.64
N ARG A 89 5.67 -6.73 -4.65
CA ARG A 89 4.78 -7.60 -3.88
C ARG A 89 4.06 -6.80 -2.78
N ILE A 90 4.77 -6.41 -1.73
CA ILE A 90 4.28 -5.50 -0.67
C ILE A 90 5.36 -4.47 -0.40
N ASN A 91 5.13 -3.23 -0.82
CA ASN A 91 6.11 -2.14 -0.80
C ASN A 91 6.24 -1.52 0.60
N LEU A 92 6.74 -2.33 1.57
CA LEU A 92 7.01 -1.94 2.94
C LEU A 92 8.42 -2.34 3.36
N THR A 93 9.16 -1.43 3.97
CA THR A 93 10.52 -1.70 4.46
C THR A 93 10.62 -2.93 5.37
N PRO A 94 9.72 -3.15 6.36
CA PRO A 94 9.76 -4.36 7.17
C PRO A 94 9.60 -5.66 6.38
N VAL A 95 8.80 -5.63 5.30
CA VAL A 95 8.64 -6.78 4.40
C VAL A 95 9.92 -7.06 3.65
N ALA A 96 10.54 -6.02 3.08
CA ALA A 96 11.82 -6.17 2.37
C ALA A 96 12.93 -6.71 3.28
N LEU A 97 12.98 -6.30 4.56
CA LEU A 97 13.91 -6.85 5.55
C LEU A 97 13.64 -8.33 5.81
N HIS A 98 12.39 -8.73 5.96
CA HIS A 98 12.01 -10.14 6.18
C HIS A 98 12.34 -11.00 4.96
N GLU A 99 12.10 -10.48 3.75
CA GLU A 99 12.50 -11.13 2.50
C GLU A 99 14.03 -11.31 2.43
N GLY A 100 14.81 -10.29 2.80
CA GLY A 100 16.28 -10.38 2.85
C GLY A 100 16.77 -11.44 3.84
N MET A 101 16.14 -11.55 5.01
CA MET A 101 16.45 -12.59 5.97
C MET A 101 16.13 -14.00 5.41
N ALA A 102 14.97 -14.17 4.76
CA ALA A 102 14.57 -15.43 4.15
C ALA A 102 15.54 -15.86 3.03
N VAL A 103 15.98 -14.92 2.20
CA VAL A 103 17.00 -15.19 1.18
C VAL A 103 18.33 -15.60 1.81
N THR A 104 18.73 -14.93 2.90
CA THR A 104 19.96 -15.31 3.64
C THR A 104 19.89 -16.72 4.19
N GLN A 105 18.77 -17.11 4.80
CA GLN A 105 18.54 -18.47 5.28
C GLN A 105 18.57 -19.50 4.15
N THR A 106 17.94 -19.18 3.04
CA THR A 106 17.92 -20.05 1.86
C THR A 106 19.32 -20.28 1.30
N LEU A 107 20.13 -19.21 1.16
CA LEU A 107 21.44 -19.27 0.50
C LEU A 107 22.57 -19.78 1.41
N TYR A 108 22.56 -19.40 2.68
CA TYR A 108 23.72 -19.59 3.55
C TYR A 108 23.48 -20.56 4.71
N GLU A 109 22.22 -20.80 5.08
CA GLU A 109 21.88 -21.74 6.16
C GLU A 109 21.34 -23.07 5.63
N GLY A 110 21.20 -23.20 4.30
CA GLY A 110 20.72 -24.42 3.66
C GLY A 110 19.24 -24.74 3.96
N THR A 111 18.49 -23.74 4.44
CA THR A 111 17.07 -23.88 4.79
C THR A 111 16.23 -23.04 3.83
N PRO A 112 15.60 -23.63 2.79
CA PRO A 112 14.73 -22.92 1.88
C PRO A 112 13.58 -22.26 2.66
N THR A 113 13.57 -20.94 2.69
CA THR A 113 12.63 -20.16 3.49
C THR A 113 11.80 -19.27 2.59
N ALA A 114 10.49 -19.51 2.55
CA ALA A 114 9.52 -18.64 1.89
C ALA A 114 8.92 -17.65 2.90
N VAL A 115 8.67 -16.41 2.46
CA VAL A 115 8.02 -15.40 3.30
C VAL A 115 6.51 -15.59 3.26
N ASP A 116 5.89 -15.59 4.43
CA ASP A 116 4.43 -15.53 4.57
C ASP A 116 3.98 -14.06 4.52
N TYR A 117 3.18 -13.72 3.51
CA TYR A 117 2.62 -12.39 3.31
C TYR A 117 1.21 -12.23 3.88
N THR A 118 0.68 -13.24 4.57
CA THR A 118 -0.61 -13.12 5.23
C THR A 118 -0.51 -12.18 6.43
N ASN A 119 -1.55 -11.40 6.66
CA ASN A 119 -1.67 -10.53 7.84
C ASN A 119 -0.52 -9.52 8.02
N VAL A 120 0.08 -9.03 6.94
CA VAL A 120 1.08 -7.97 7.03
C VAL A 120 0.41 -6.67 7.48
N PRO A 121 0.81 -6.12 8.65
CA PRO A 121 0.23 -4.87 9.13
C PRO A 121 0.66 -3.70 8.24
N SER A 122 -0.28 -2.82 7.94
CA SER A 122 -0.06 -1.62 7.14
C SER A 122 -0.48 -0.37 7.91
N ALA A 123 0.30 0.69 7.80
CA ALA A 123 0.01 1.97 8.41
C ALA A 123 0.21 3.12 7.41
N VAL A 124 -0.78 3.99 7.31
CA VAL A 124 -0.70 5.25 6.59
C VAL A 124 -0.57 6.36 7.62
N PHE A 125 0.56 7.07 7.59
CA PHE A 125 0.89 8.15 8.55
C PHE A 125 0.22 9.47 8.16
N SER A 126 -1.05 9.41 7.85
CA SER A 126 -1.90 10.58 7.64
C SER A 126 -2.33 11.20 8.98
N GLN A 127 -3.10 12.30 8.92
CA GLN A 127 -3.70 12.94 10.10
C GLN A 127 -5.23 12.94 9.98
N PRO A 128 -5.93 12.03 10.69
CA PRO A 128 -5.45 10.98 11.61
C PRO A 128 -4.75 9.82 10.90
N PRO A 129 -3.92 9.03 11.59
CA PRO A 129 -3.31 7.83 11.03
C PRO A 129 -4.35 6.74 10.77
N VAL A 130 -4.10 5.91 9.76
CA VAL A 130 -4.94 4.76 9.41
C VAL A 130 -4.07 3.52 9.43
N CYS A 131 -4.48 2.50 10.20
CA CYS A 131 -3.78 1.23 10.29
C CYS A 131 -4.75 0.09 10.01
N SER A 132 -4.25 -0.97 9.38
CA SER A 132 -5.00 -2.19 9.15
C SER A 132 -4.10 -3.42 9.17
N VAL A 133 -4.67 -4.56 9.52
CA VAL A 133 -4.06 -5.89 9.42
C VAL A 133 -5.16 -6.91 9.16
N GLY A 134 -4.84 -7.95 8.39
CA GLY A 134 -5.78 -9.00 8.02
C GLY A 134 -6.72 -8.59 6.89
N MET A 135 -7.81 -9.32 6.75
CA MET A 135 -8.77 -9.18 5.66
C MET A 135 -9.62 -7.90 5.78
N THR A 136 -10.00 -7.35 4.66
CA THR A 136 -11.08 -6.36 4.61
C THR A 136 -12.43 -7.01 4.95
N GLU A 137 -13.41 -6.21 5.36
CA GLU A 137 -14.77 -6.71 5.62
C GLU A 137 -15.39 -7.40 4.39
N SER A 138 -15.11 -6.89 3.20
CA SER A 138 -15.59 -7.47 1.94
C SER A 138 -15.00 -8.85 1.67
N GLU A 139 -13.70 -9.01 1.84
CA GLU A 139 -13.00 -10.30 1.66
C GLU A 139 -13.45 -11.31 2.72
N ALA A 140 -13.54 -10.88 3.98
CA ALA A 140 -13.96 -11.75 5.07
C ALA A 140 -15.38 -12.28 4.88
N ARG A 141 -16.32 -11.45 4.39
CA ARG A 141 -17.70 -11.86 4.06
C ARG A 141 -17.79 -12.85 2.91
N GLN A 142 -16.83 -12.88 2.01
CA GLN A 142 -16.80 -13.87 0.92
C GLN A 142 -16.35 -15.25 1.39
N GLN A 143 -15.61 -15.32 2.49
CA GLN A 143 -15.00 -16.56 2.97
C GLN A 143 -15.72 -17.13 4.20
N ASN A 144 -16.31 -16.29 5.04
CA ASN A 144 -16.86 -16.69 6.33
C ASN A 144 -18.13 -15.92 6.68
N ASP A 145 -18.93 -16.51 7.57
CA ASP A 145 -19.95 -15.77 8.31
C ASP A 145 -19.27 -15.00 9.44
N ILE A 146 -19.42 -13.67 9.43
CA ILE A 146 -18.63 -12.78 10.29
C ILE A 146 -19.49 -11.87 11.15
N ASP A 147 -18.96 -11.53 12.31
CA ASP A 147 -19.42 -10.42 13.15
C ASP A 147 -18.44 -9.22 13.00
N VAL A 148 -19.02 -8.03 12.94
CA VAL A 148 -18.22 -6.79 12.78
C VAL A 148 -18.48 -5.86 13.95
N TYR A 149 -17.46 -5.63 14.75
CA TYR A 149 -17.48 -4.73 15.90
C TYR A 149 -16.86 -3.40 15.52
N LYS A 150 -17.58 -2.30 15.76
CA LYS A 150 -17.09 -0.93 15.51
C LYS A 150 -17.20 -0.11 16.78
N SER A 151 -16.11 0.53 17.16
CA SER A 151 -16.06 1.49 18.24
C SER A 151 -15.66 2.86 17.71
N ASN A 152 -16.37 3.90 18.15
CA ASN A 152 -16.15 5.28 17.71
C ASN A 152 -16.13 6.20 18.94
N PHE A 153 -14.98 6.72 19.31
CA PHE A 153 -14.82 7.48 20.54
C PHE A 153 -13.91 8.70 20.34
N LYS A 154 -14.01 9.65 21.28
CA LYS A 154 -13.09 10.79 21.34
C LYS A 154 -11.85 10.36 22.13
N PRO A 155 -10.65 10.37 21.55
CA PRO A 155 -9.43 10.02 22.28
C PRO A 155 -9.14 11.04 23.38
N MET A 156 -8.53 10.58 24.47
CA MET A 156 -8.16 11.42 25.63
C MET A 156 -7.28 12.61 25.21
N LEU A 157 -6.42 12.43 24.22
CA LEU A 157 -5.58 13.48 23.63
C LEU A 157 -6.39 14.74 23.22
N HIS A 158 -7.66 14.56 22.84
CA HIS A 158 -8.52 15.65 22.38
C HIS A 158 -9.44 16.20 23.47
N THR A 159 -9.34 15.71 24.70
CA THR A 159 -10.17 16.19 25.82
C THR A 159 -9.81 17.61 26.21
N LEU A 160 -8.51 17.88 26.42
CA LEU A 160 -8.02 19.21 26.76
C LEU A 160 -7.99 20.17 25.57
N SER A 161 -7.60 19.68 24.41
CA SER A 161 -7.48 20.53 23.20
C SER A 161 -8.81 20.96 22.61
N GLY A 162 -9.92 20.39 23.05
CA GLY A 162 -11.25 20.67 22.50
C GLY A 162 -11.49 20.22 21.07
N ARG A 163 -10.53 19.52 20.43
CA ARG A 163 -10.66 19.08 19.04
C ARG A 163 -11.82 18.10 18.88
N ASP A 164 -12.61 18.28 17.82
CA ASP A 164 -13.69 17.35 17.43
C ASP A 164 -13.16 16.27 16.47
N GLU A 165 -12.12 15.58 16.90
CA GLU A 165 -11.56 14.42 16.17
C GLU A 165 -11.93 13.15 16.91
N ARG A 166 -12.28 12.11 16.14
CA ARG A 166 -12.67 10.80 16.67
C ARG A 166 -11.75 9.72 16.17
N THR A 167 -11.54 8.71 16.99
CA THR A 167 -10.89 7.46 16.61
C THR A 167 -11.96 6.43 16.31
N MET A 168 -11.79 5.68 15.22
CA MET A 168 -12.61 4.54 14.87
C MET A 168 -11.74 3.29 14.94
N MET A 169 -12.22 2.28 15.62
CA MET A 169 -11.65 0.93 15.62
C MET A 169 -12.69 -0.05 15.06
N LYS A 170 -12.25 -0.95 14.20
CA LYS A 170 -13.07 -2.01 13.62
C LYS A 170 -12.38 -3.34 13.82
N LEU A 171 -13.11 -4.31 14.37
CA LEU A 171 -12.71 -5.69 14.48
C LEU A 171 -13.68 -6.55 13.66
N ILE A 172 -13.11 -7.45 12.88
CA ILE A 172 -13.86 -8.43 12.06
C ILE A 172 -13.51 -9.80 12.60
N VAL A 173 -14.51 -10.59 12.95
CA VAL A 173 -14.36 -11.88 13.62
C VAL A 173 -15.16 -12.93 12.89
N ALA A 174 -14.57 -14.10 12.63
CA ALA A 174 -15.29 -15.25 12.09
C ALA A 174 -16.17 -15.84 13.20
N ARG A 175 -17.52 -15.85 12.99
CA ARG A 175 -18.51 -16.20 14.01
C ARG A 175 -18.35 -17.58 14.61
N GLN A 176 -17.80 -18.54 13.85
CA GLN A 176 -17.66 -19.93 14.33
C GLN A 176 -16.39 -20.17 15.14
N SER A 177 -15.35 -19.38 14.98
CA SER A 177 -14.02 -19.63 15.56
C SER A 177 -13.51 -18.50 16.45
N ASP A 178 -14.21 -17.36 16.48
CA ASP A 178 -13.78 -16.12 17.16
C ASP A 178 -12.37 -15.64 16.73
N LYS A 179 -11.97 -15.95 15.49
CA LYS A 179 -10.69 -15.56 14.90
C LYS A 179 -10.86 -14.47 13.87
#